data_03f3638657f825455332351dbd498911
#
_entry.id   03f3638657f825455332351dbd498911
#
_cell.length_a   1.000
_cell.length_b   1.000
_cell.length_c   1.000
_cell.angle_alpha   90.00
_cell.angle_beta   90.00
_cell.angle_gamma   90.00
#
_symmetry.space_group_name_H-M   'P 1'
#
loop_
_entity.id
_entity.type
_entity.pdbx_description
1 polymer ?
#
loop_
_entity_poly.entity_id
_entity_poly.type
_entity_poly.pdbx_seq_one_letter_code
_entity_poly.pdbx_strand_id
1 'polypeptide(L)'
;MESSPYRITEEARFFLEPASPAQRQYEALRAYFLEGLASQEVSQLFGYTPGSFRVRCHHFRRSKPDFFRQLKPGPHTQPKKNAVRDLILGMRKQNLSIYDIERTLKEKGTPLSCTAIWEILREQGFSRLPRRADEKRPAAVRPDVAAVADRRQFVLQPGHFETHFGGLFLFLPFLVRCDFPALVEKAGYPGTKIIPAPQALLSMLALKLSSTERKSHVMDLVFDDGLALFAGLNVAPKTTYLATYSHSISPRMNERFRAAWLEVLRREKLLGGKSFNLDFHSIPFFGEDEFVERHYLSKRSRSQKSILAFLAQDADSQVVCYSRADLLKREQADEVLRFAEFWRDTYGSLPAELVFDSRLTTFARLNDLNQMGITFMTLRRRSPGLLREMANLPRWAWQTIRLEVPHRIYQTPKVVDRQIELRDYQGPVRQLFITDLGHEQPTVLLTNDLRTSPAKRVERYARRMLIENNLADAVDFFHLDALSSAVRIKVDFDVTLTEAATGLYRLMARLLPGYEAAKARQVFRHFLDTQAQVDITERAVEVTLPKRTHNPFLIAADFGGQPTPVPWWGGRPLLLLFS
;
A
#
# COMPACT_ATOMS: atom_id res chain seq x y z
N MET A 1 -0.86 7.85 29.97
CA MET A 1 0.53 7.89 29.46
C MET A 1 0.67 6.74 28.48
N GLU A 2 0.42 7.01 27.22
CA GLU A 2 0.61 5.99 26.16
C GLU A 2 2.09 5.73 25.99
N SER A 3 2.46 4.47 26.04
CA SER A 3 3.85 3.98 26.04
C SER A 3 4.56 4.44 24.76
N SER A 4 5.65 5.17 24.92
CA SER A 4 6.61 5.44 23.85
C SER A 4 6.94 4.14 23.12
N PRO A 5 7.00 4.15 21.76
CA PRO A 5 7.37 2.96 20.98
C PRO A 5 8.84 2.53 21.22
N TYR A 6 9.60 3.32 21.97
CA TYR A 6 11.01 3.08 22.29
C TYR A 6 11.18 2.65 23.75
N ARG A 7 12.08 1.69 23.98
CA ARG A 7 12.57 1.38 25.33
C ARG A 7 13.40 2.58 25.81
N ILE A 8 12.94 3.26 26.85
CA ILE A 8 13.60 4.46 27.40
C ILE A 8 14.82 4.00 28.21
N THR A 9 15.98 3.94 27.56
CA THR A 9 17.29 3.83 28.19
C THR A 9 17.93 5.21 28.29
N GLU A 10 19.04 5.35 29.01
CA GLU A 10 19.77 6.62 29.10
C GLU A 10 20.29 7.05 27.73
N GLU A 11 20.76 6.13 26.91
CA GLU A 11 21.22 6.37 25.55
C GLU A 11 20.05 6.78 24.63
N ALA A 12 18.87 6.18 24.82
CA ALA A 12 17.68 6.52 24.04
C ALA A 12 17.23 7.98 24.27
N ARG A 13 17.43 8.53 25.48
CA ARG A 13 17.12 9.95 25.77
C ARG A 13 17.87 10.91 24.88
N PHE A 14 19.12 10.62 24.54
CA PHE A 14 19.91 11.47 23.63
C PHE A 14 19.19 11.71 22.29
N PHE A 15 18.47 10.72 21.79
CA PHE A 15 17.72 10.79 20.52
C PHE A 15 16.30 11.32 20.69
N LEU A 16 15.67 11.03 21.83
CA LEU A 16 14.28 11.42 22.11
C LEU A 16 14.17 12.85 22.70
N GLU A 17 15.21 13.31 23.37
CA GLU A 17 15.32 14.64 23.98
C GLU A 17 16.43 15.46 23.30
N PRO A 18 16.28 15.81 22.02
CA PRO A 18 17.35 16.43 21.25
C PRO A 18 17.75 17.81 21.79
N ALA A 19 19.05 18.01 22.00
CA ALA A 19 19.62 19.23 22.58
C ALA A 19 19.58 20.45 21.63
N SER A 20 19.44 20.22 20.31
CA SER A 20 19.44 21.30 19.33
C SER A 20 18.24 21.22 18.37
N PRO A 21 17.79 22.34 17.78
CA PRO A 21 16.73 22.35 16.79
C PRO A 21 17.06 21.51 15.53
N ALA A 22 18.34 21.44 15.15
CA ALA A 22 18.80 20.63 14.00
C ALA A 22 18.70 19.14 14.31
N GLN A 23 19.18 18.71 15.49
CA GLN A 23 19.04 17.34 15.95
C GLN A 23 17.56 16.93 16.07
N ARG A 24 16.73 17.79 16.67
CA ARG A 24 15.29 17.56 16.78
C ARG A 24 14.62 17.36 15.42
N GLN A 25 14.99 18.16 14.44
CA GLN A 25 14.45 18.05 13.09
C GLN A 25 14.96 16.78 12.41
N TYR A 26 16.23 16.43 12.59
CA TYR A 26 16.83 15.21 12.04
C TYR A 26 16.15 13.97 12.60
N GLU A 27 16.02 13.84 13.93
CA GLU A 27 15.42 12.68 14.58
C GLU A 27 13.94 12.53 14.23
N ALA A 28 13.19 13.62 14.17
CA ALA A 28 11.80 13.61 13.75
C ALA A 28 11.64 13.12 12.29
N LEU A 29 12.50 13.57 11.38
CA LEU A 29 12.48 13.12 9.99
C LEU A 29 12.95 11.66 9.87
N ARG A 30 13.94 11.26 10.66
CA ARG A 30 14.43 9.88 10.72
C ARG A 30 13.34 8.92 11.19
N ALA A 31 12.65 9.25 12.29
CA ALA A 31 11.55 8.46 12.81
C ALA A 31 10.40 8.30 11.80
N TYR A 32 10.11 9.36 11.03
CA TYR A 32 9.07 9.33 10.02
C TYR A 32 9.47 8.56 8.75
N PHE A 33 10.66 8.88 8.17
CA PHE A 33 11.05 8.35 6.86
C PHE A 33 11.72 6.97 6.94
N LEU A 34 12.40 6.67 8.05
CA LEU A 34 13.15 5.43 8.23
C LEU A 34 12.39 4.42 9.08
N GLU A 35 11.85 4.83 10.23
CA GLU A 35 11.15 3.95 11.16
C GLU A 35 9.64 3.83 10.84
N GLY A 36 9.10 4.70 10.00
CA GLY A 36 7.73 4.63 9.54
C GLY A 36 6.66 5.03 10.55
N LEU A 37 7.04 5.73 11.61
CA LEU A 37 6.08 6.22 12.60
C LEU A 37 5.04 7.13 11.94
N ALA A 38 3.81 7.14 12.46
CA ALA A 38 2.77 8.03 11.98
C ALA A 38 3.15 9.50 12.24
N SER A 39 2.76 10.41 11.34
CA SER A 39 3.10 11.84 11.48
C SER A 39 2.60 12.46 12.77
N GLN A 40 1.52 11.95 13.32
CA GLN A 40 0.97 12.39 14.60
C GLN A 40 1.83 11.94 15.78
N GLU A 41 2.28 10.69 15.79
CA GLU A 41 3.19 10.13 16.80
C GLU A 41 4.52 10.88 16.81
N VAL A 42 5.11 11.11 15.62
CA VAL A 42 6.34 11.89 15.49
C VAL A 42 6.16 13.33 15.97
N SER A 43 5.02 13.95 15.66
CA SER A 43 4.72 15.32 16.12
C SER A 43 4.62 15.39 17.64
N GLN A 44 3.98 14.43 18.28
CA GLN A 44 3.89 14.32 19.74
C GLN A 44 5.26 14.08 20.37
N LEU A 45 6.00 13.09 19.83
CA LEU A 45 7.30 12.66 20.36
C LEU A 45 8.35 13.79 20.33
N PHE A 46 8.39 14.56 19.25
CA PHE A 46 9.38 15.63 19.05
C PHE A 46 8.80 17.04 19.23
N GLY A 47 7.58 17.19 19.76
CA GLY A 47 6.96 18.47 20.11
C GLY A 47 6.71 19.37 18.90
N TYR A 48 6.27 18.82 17.76
CA TYR A 48 5.79 19.57 16.61
C TYR A 48 4.26 19.58 16.56
N THR A 49 3.69 20.58 15.89
CA THR A 49 2.30 20.44 15.43
C THR A 49 2.25 19.58 14.16
N PRO A 50 1.18 18.80 13.92
CA PRO A 50 1.07 17.99 12.70
C PRO A 50 1.22 18.80 11.40
N GLY A 51 0.77 20.06 11.40
CA GLY A 51 0.94 20.98 10.27
C GLY A 51 2.39 21.40 10.05
N SER A 52 3.10 21.81 11.12
CA SER A 52 4.50 22.21 11.02
C SER A 52 5.42 21.05 10.64
N PHE A 53 5.11 19.84 11.11
CA PHE A 53 5.88 18.67 10.75
C PHE A 53 5.69 18.28 9.27
N ARG A 54 4.46 18.35 8.73
CA ARG A 54 4.22 18.12 7.29
C ARG A 54 4.99 19.09 6.40
N VAL A 55 5.07 20.36 6.78
CA VAL A 55 5.87 21.36 6.07
C VAL A 55 7.35 20.97 6.07
N ARG A 56 7.89 20.49 7.21
CA ARG A 56 9.28 20.00 7.30
C ARG A 56 9.54 18.79 6.41
N CYS A 57 8.63 17.82 6.37
CA CYS A 57 8.71 16.69 5.46
C CYS A 57 8.70 17.14 3.99
N HIS A 58 7.88 18.13 3.65
CA HIS A 58 7.84 18.70 2.30
C HIS A 58 9.17 19.37 1.92
N HIS A 59 9.72 20.19 2.81
CA HIS A 59 11.03 20.82 2.60
C HIS A 59 12.15 19.81 2.48
N PHE A 60 12.18 18.79 3.35
CA PHE A 60 13.19 17.74 3.31
C PHE A 60 13.18 16.96 1.99
N ARG A 61 12.02 16.75 1.38
CA ARG A 61 11.92 16.10 0.05
C ARG A 61 12.48 16.96 -1.08
N ARG A 62 12.34 18.29 -0.97
CA ARG A 62 12.79 19.23 -2.00
C ARG A 62 14.28 19.57 -1.90
N SER A 63 14.76 19.77 -0.69
CA SER A 63 16.15 20.09 -0.44
C SER A 63 16.56 19.44 0.87
N LYS A 64 17.39 18.40 0.80
CA LYS A 64 17.90 17.71 1.99
C LYS A 64 18.86 18.66 2.71
N PRO A 65 18.49 19.20 3.89
CA PRO A 65 19.39 20.07 4.64
C PRO A 65 20.58 19.27 5.16
N ASP A 66 21.74 19.89 5.16
CA ASP A 66 22.92 19.35 5.82
C ASP A 66 22.82 19.61 7.33
N PHE A 67 22.32 18.60 8.06
CA PHE A 67 22.14 18.68 9.51
C PHE A 67 23.46 18.68 10.29
N PHE A 68 24.53 18.18 9.69
CA PHE A 68 25.82 17.96 10.35
C PHE A 68 26.91 18.93 9.86
N ARG A 69 26.49 19.97 9.13
CA ARG A 69 27.40 20.98 8.63
C ARG A 69 28.07 21.70 9.79
N GLN A 70 29.39 21.60 9.87
CA GLN A 70 30.17 22.47 10.72
C GLN A 70 30.04 23.90 10.19
N LEU A 71 29.35 24.74 10.96
CA LEU A 71 29.28 26.17 10.67
C LEU A 71 30.71 26.74 10.78
N LYS A 72 31.32 27.07 9.66
CA LYS A 72 32.51 27.92 9.68
C LYS A 72 32.08 29.26 10.31
N PRO A 73 32.80 29.78 11.31
CA PRO A 73 32.47 31.07 11.85
C PRO A 73 32.47 32.09 10.71
N GLY A 74 31.31 32.71 10.48
CA GLY A 74 31.16 33.75 9.46
C GLY A 74 31.97 34.99 9.85
N PRO A 75 32.20 35.92 8.91
CA PRO A 75 32.90 37.16 9.21
C PRO A 75 32.19 37.90 10.35
N HIS A 76 32.96 38.41 11.33
CA HIS A 76 32.46 39.16 12.48
C HIS A 76 31.79 40.50 12.12
N THR A 77 31.92 40.96 10.87
CA THR A 77 31.28 42.15 10.34
C THR A 77 30.34 41.77 9.18
N GLN A 78 29.17 42.40 9.15
CA GLN A 78 28.17 42.19 8.08
C GLN A 78 27.99 43.49 7.27
N PRO A 79 28.98 43.87 6.43
CA PRO A 79 29.02 45.20 5.83
C PRO A 79 27.76 45.53 5.00
N LYS A 80 27.19 44.55 4.29
CA LYS A 80 25.96 44.74 3.53
C LYS A 80 24.72 45.00 4.39
N LYS A 81 24.61 44.37 5.56
CA LYS A 81 23.52 44.61 6.51
C LYS A 81 23.70 45.93 7.23
N ASN A 82 24.94 46.24 7.62
CA ASN A 82 25.25 47.46 8.36
C ASN A 82 25.00 48.71 7.51
N ALA A 83 25.31 48.67 6.21
CA ALA A 83 25.14 49.82 5.31
C ALA A 83 23.68 50.27 5.13
N VAL A 84 22.72 49.36 5.32
CA VAL A 84 21.29 49.65 5.09
C VAL A 84 20.44 49.51 6.35
N ARG A 85 21.06 49.25 7.50
CA ARG A 85 20.35 49.02 8.78
C ARG A 85 19.44 50.20 9.13
N ASP A 86 19.95 51.42 9.13
CA ASP A 86 19.17 52.60 9.48
C ASP A 86 18.07 52.90 8.50
N LEU A 87 18.30 52.62 7.21
CA LEU A 87 17.29 52.75 6.17
C LEU A 87 16.14 51.78 6.39
N ILE A 88 16.44 50.51 6.73
CA ILE A 88 15.44 49.49 7.07
C ILE A 88 14.61 49.90 8.29
N LEU A 89 15.25 50.40 9.33
CA LEU A 89 14.58 50.88 10.54
C LEU A 89 13.67 52.09 10.25
N GLY A 90 14.12 53.01 9.41
CA GLY A 90 13.33 54.15 8.96
C GLY A 90 12.06 53.72 8.19
N MET A 91 12.23 52.82 7.25
CA MET A 91 11.12 52.24 6.48
C MET A 91 10.13 51.44 7.37
N ARG A 92 10.66 50.72 8.39
CA ARG A 92 9.81 49.97 9.32
C ARG A 92 8.99 50.90 10.23
N LYS A 93 9.59 52.04 10.68
CA LYS A 93 8.87 53.08 11.43
C LYS A 93 7.73 53.70 10.62
N GLN A 94 7.81 53.65 9.30
CA GLN A 94 6.74 54.02 8.36
C GLN A 94 5.74 52.89 8.11
N ASN A 95 5.76 51.80 8.89
CA ASN A 95 4.91 50.62 8.77
C ASN A 95 5.04 49.84 7.46
N LEU A 96 6.19 49.96 6.74
CA LEU A 96 6.43 49.11 5.58
C LEU A 96 6.65 47.67 6.01
N SER A 97 6.08 46.74 5.24
CA SER A 97 6.28 45.31 5.42
C SER A 97 7.68 44.89 4.99
N ILE A 98 8.13 43.71 5.44
CA ILE A 98 9.42 43.12 5.02
C ILE A 98 9.52 43.05 3.49
N TYR A 99 8.42 42.70 2.82
CA TYR A 99 8.36 42.63 1.35
C TYR A 99 8.43 43.99 0.67
N ASP A 100 7.82 45.02 1.26
CA ASP A 100 7.91 46.38 0.74
C ASP A 100 9.33 46.93 0.90
N ILE A 101 9.97 46.64 2.04
CA ILE A 101 11.37 47.03 2.33
C ILE A 101 12.33 46.31 1.35
N GLU A 102 12.14 45.00 1.11
CA GLU A 102 12.95 44.23 0.15
C GLU A 102 12.89 44.87 -1.25
N ARG A 103 11.66 45.18 -1.72
CA ARG A 103 11.44 45.81 -3.01
C ARG A 103 12.16 47.16 -3.11
N THR A 104 11.98 48.00 -2.13
CA THR A 104 12.61 49.33 -2.10
C THR A 104 14.14 49.25 -2.05
N LEU A 105 14.69 48.29 -1.32
CA LEU A 105 16.14 48.06 -1.27
C LEU A 105 16.68 47.57 -2.61
N LYS A 106 15.90 46.74 -3.32
CA LYS A 106 16.25 46.24 -4.64
C LYS A 106 16.27 47.40 -5.67
N GLU A 107 15.25 48.25 -5.64
CA GLU A 107 15.18 49.46 -6.47
C GLU A 107 16.33 50.45 -6.20
N LYS A 108 16.81 50.54 -4.98
CA LYS A 108 17.95 51.39 -4.57
C LYS A 108 19.33 50.74 -4.80
N GLY A 109 19.38 49.57 -5.45
CA GLY A 109 20.64 48.87 -5.77
C GLY A 109 21.36 48.25 -4.58
N THR A 110 20.71 48.12 -3.41
CA THR A 110 21.25 47.50 -2.19
C THR A 110 20.39 46.33 -1.74
N PRO A 111 20.24 45.24 -2.55
CA PRO A 111 19.31 44.18 -2.29
C PRO A 111 19.71 43.38 -1.02
N LEU A 112 18.73 43.15 -0.15
CA LEU A 112 18.79 42.22 0.96
C LEU A 112 17.60 41.27 0.91
N SER A 113 17.80 40.01 1.33
CA SER A 113 16.72 39.06 1.42
C SER A 113 15.75 39.41 2.56
N CYS A 114 14.47 38.98 2.42
CA CYS A 114 13.46 39.10 3.47
C CYS A 114 13.94 38.57 4.82
N THR A 115 14.73 37.48 4.84
CA THR A 115 15.29 36.89 6.06
C THR A 115 16.27 37.82 6.72
N ALA A 116 17.18 38.45 5.96
CA ALA A 116 18.16 39.38 6.48
C ALA A 116 17.51 40.66 7.04
N ILE A 117 16.47 41.17 6.37
CA ILE A 117 15.65 42.29 6.83
C ILE A 117 14.92 41.92 8.14
N TRP A 118 14.34 40.74 8.21
CA TRP A 118 13.66 40.28 9.43
C TRP A 118 14.62 40.12 10.60
N GLU A 119 15.85 39.61 10.39
CA GLU A 119 16.87 39.50 11.42
C GLU A 119 17.25 40.88 11.97
N ILE A 120 17.50 41.86 11.11
CA ILE A 120 17.80 43.24 11.53
C ILE A 120 16.66 43.82 12.37
N LEU A 121 15.42 43.67 11.94
CA LEU A 121 14.25 44.19 12.65
C LEU A 121 14.06 43.50 14.00
N ARG A 122 14.27 42.16 14.06
CA ARG A 122 14.20 41.38 15.30
C ARG A 122 15.30 41.78 16.30
N GLU A 123 16.54 41.94 15.84
CA GLU A 123 17.67 42.43 16.67
C GLU A 123 17.39 43.80 17.30
N GLN A 124 16.61 44.62 16.60
CA GLN A 124 16.23 45.97 17.05
C GLN A 124 14.88 46.00 17.80
N GLY A 125 14.34 44.83 18.16
CA GLY A 125 13.14 44.72 18.97
C GLY A 125 11.82 45.03 18.27
N PHE A 126 11.82 45.13 16.94
CA PHE A 126 10.56 45.35 16.21
C PHE A 126 9.69 44.09 16.19
N SER A 127 8.47 44.20 16.67
CA SER A 127 7.45 43.17 16.57
C SER A 127 6.95 42.99 15.10
N ARG A 128 6.26 41.88 14.84
CA ARG A 128 5.54 41.70 13.56
C ARG A 128 4.45 42.76 13.42
N LEU A 129 4.30 43.33 12.23
CA LEU A 129 3.15 44.18 11.95
C LEU A 129 1.86 43.37 12.08
N PRO A 130 0.77 43.96 12.60
CA PRO A 130 -0.52 43.34 12.57
C PRO A 130 -0.90 42.99 11.12
N ARG A 131 -1.70 41.93 10.97
CA ARG A 131 -2.18 41.54 9.66
C ARG A 131 -3.00 42.68 9.05
N ARG A 132 -2.68 43.09 7.80
CA ARG A 132 -3.47 44.10 7.10
C ARG A 132 -4.93 43.70 7.10
N ALA A 133 -5.84 44.65 7.35
CA ALA A 133 -7.27 44.44 7.21
C ALA A 133 -7.58 43.91 5.80
N ASP A 134 -8.57 43.04 5.70
CA ASP A 134 -8.89 42.37 4.41
C ASP A 134 -9.23 43.39 3.30
N GLU A 135 -9.78 44.55 3.67
CA GLU A 135 -10.08 45.68 2.78
C GLU A 135 -8.82 46.32 2.16
N LYS A 136 -7.66 46.20 2.80
CA LYS A 136 -6.37 46.75 2.33
C LYS A 136 -5.49 45.73 1.61
N ARG A 137 -6.00 44.54 1.38
CA ARG A 137 -5.31 43.51 0.59
C ARG A 137 -5.73 43.64 -0.87
N PRO A 138 -4.78 43.49 -1.82
CA PRO A 138 -5.19 43.32 -3.20
C PRO A 138 -6.17 42.15 -3.26
N ALA A 139 -7.34 42.38 -3.84
CA ALA A 139 -8.33 41.35 -4.04
C ALA A 139 -7.69 40.20 -4.80
N ALA A 140 -7.42 39.10 -4.12
CA ALA A 140 -7.11 37.88 -4.82
C ALA A 140 -8.37 37.50 -5.60
N VAL A 141 -8.31 37.58 -6.90
CA VAL A 141 -9.35 37.06 -7.79
C VAL A 141 -9.37 35.55 -7.50
N ARG A 142 -10.23 35.15 -6.56
CA ARG A 142 -10.57 33.74 -6.38
C ARG A 142 -11.64 33.46 -7.44
N PRO A 143 -11.43 32.45 -8.29
CA PRO A 143 -12.53 31.97 -9.12
C PRO A 143 -13.70 31.67 -8.19
N ASP A 144 -14.88 32.07 -8.55
CA ASP A 144 -16.12 31.75 -7.83
C ASP A 144 -16.41 30.26 -8.06
N VAL A 145 -15.65 29.43 -7.34
CA VAL A 145 -15.79 27.99 -7.40
C VAL A 145 -16.78 27.62 -6.32
N ALA A 146 -17.94 27.13 -6.74
CA ALA A 146 -18.93 26.55 -5.85
C ALA A 146 -18.26 25.59 -4.84
N ALA A 147 -18.72 25.64 -3.60
CA ALA A 147 -18.21 24.76 -2.54
C ALA A 147 -18.43 23.29 -2.95
N VAL A 148 -17.36 22.61 -3.36
CA VAL A 148 -17.40 21.22 -3.85
C VAL A 148 -17.55 20.21 -2.69
N ALA A 149 -17.30 20.61 -1.43
CA ALA A 149 -17.32 19.71 -0.28
C ALA A 149 -18.43 20.09 0.71
N ASP A 150 -19.37 19.20 0.88
CA ASP A 150 -20.34 19.27 1.98
C ASP A 150 -19.70 18.71 3.26
N ARG A 151 -19.48 19.58 4.25
CA ARG A 151 -18.87 19.25 5.56
C ARG A 151 -19.89 18.92 6.64
N ARG A 152 -21.17 18.88 6.30
CA ARG A 152 -22.21 18.49 7.23
C ARG A 152 -22.07 17.03 7.60
N GLN A 153 -22.54 16.68 8.78
CA GLN A 153 -22.69 15.29 9.18
C GLN A 153 -23.53 14.55 8.14
N PHE A 154 -23.11 13.37 7.77
CA PHE A 154 -23.87 12.55 6.84
C PHE A 154 -25.25 12.20 7.44
N VAL A 155 -26.29 12.58 6.72
CA VAL A 155 -27.68 12.22 7.04
C VAL A 155 -28.30 11.72 5.75
N LEU A 156 -28.81 10.52 5.80
CA LEU A 156 -29.45 9.88 4.66
C LEU A 156 -30.85 10.50 4.45
N GLN A 157 -30.96 11.45 3.54
CA GLN A 157 -32.22 12.12 3.19
C GLN A 157 -32.90 11.41 2.03
N PRO A 158 -34.27 11.33 2.03
CA PRO A 158 -35.01 10.83 0.87
C PRO A 158 -34.60 11.59 -0.40
N GLY A 159 -34.43 10.85 -1.49
CA GLY A 159 -34.01 11.43 -2.77
C GLY A 159 -33.87 10.37 -3.83
N HIS A 160 -33.70 10.82 -5.07
CA HIS A 160 -33.47 10.01 -6.24
C HIS A 160 -32.28 10.54 -7.04
N PHE A 161 -31.38 9.68 -7.49
CA PHE A 161 -30.26 10.05 -8.36
C PHE A 161 -29.76 8.83 -9.15
N GLU A 162 -28.99 9.13 -10.19
CA GLU A 162 -28.26 8.12 -10.96
C GLU A 162 -26.78 8.11 -10.55
N THR A 163 -26.17 6.92 -10.56
CA THR A 163 -24.74 6.74 -10.30
C THR A 163 -24.07 5.88 -11.37
N HIS A 164 -22.84 6.23 -11.70
CA HIS A 164 -21.98 5.39 -12.56
C HIS A 164 -21.38 4.19 -11.80
N PHE A 165 -21.48 4.19 -10.49
CA PHE A 165 -20.89 3.17 -9.60
C PHE A 165 -21.93 2.21 -9.02
N GLY A 166 -22.99 1.92 -9.76
CA GLY A 166 -24.07 1.01 -9.31
C GLY A 166 -23.56 -0.35 -8.85
N GLY A 167 -22.57 -0.90 -9.54
CA GLY A 167 -21.97 -2.18 -9.17
C GLY A 167 -21.22 -2.18 -7.84
N LEU A 168 -20.74 -1.05 -7.33
CA LEU A 168 -20.08 -1.00 -6.02
C LEU A 168 -21.01 -1.47 -4.89
N PHE A 169 -22.31 -1.20 -5.00
CA PHE A 169 -23.28 -1.60 -3.99
C PHE A 169 -23.39 -3.12 -3.82
N LEU A 170 -22.96 -3.91 -4.81
CA LEU A 170 -22.87 -5.36 -4.70
C LEU A 170 -21.82 -5.82 -3.65
N PHE A 171 -20.87 -4.95 -3.28
CA PHE A 171 -19.91 -5.27 -2.22
C PHE A 171 -20.42 -4.94 -0.80
N LEU A 172 -21.48 -4.15 -0.65
CA LEU A 172 -21.97 -3.77 0.68
C LEU A 172 -22.38 -4.97 1.55
N PRO A 173 -23.08 -6.01 1.03
CA PRO A 173 -23.41 -7.20 1.83
C PRO A 173 -22.14 -7.88 2.41
N PHE A 174 -21.03 -7.92 1.65
CA PHE A 174 -19.76 -8.50 2.13
C PHE A 174 -19.11 -7.60 3.19
N LEU A 175 -19.07 -6.29 2.96
CA LEU A 175 -18.49 -5.32 3.89
C LEU A 175 -19.23 -5.29 5.23
N VAL A 176 -20.56 -5.38 5.20
CA VAL A 176 -21.40 -5.49 6.41
C VAL A 176 -21.14 -6.82 7.12
N ARG A 177 -21.17 -7.95 6.40
CA ARG A 177 -20.92 -9.28 6.96
C ARG A 177 -19.51 -9.41 7.56
N CYS A 178 -18.52 -8.74 6.98
CA CYS A 178 -17.16 -8.69 7.49
C CYS A 178 -16.98 -7.74 8.68
N ASP A 179 -18.00 -6.93 9.00
CA ASP A 179 -17.91 -5.85 9.96
C ASP A 179 -16.72 -4.92 9.68
N PHE A 180 -16.67 -4.42 8.44
CA PHE A 180 -15.54 -3.61 7.95
C PHE A 180 -15.21 -2.40 8.86
N PRO A 181 -16.18 -1.67 9.43
CA PRO A 181 -15.91 -0.63 10.41
C PRO A 181 -15.08 -1.12 11.61
N ALA A 182 -15.45 -2.25 12.21
CA ALA A 182 -14.72 -2.81 13.35
C ALA A 182 -13.29 -3.24 12.97
N LEU A 183 -13.07 -3.74 11.76
CA LEU A 183 -11.71 -4.04 11.27
C LEU A 183 -10.84 -2.78 11.21
N VAL A 184 -11.40 -1.67 10.73
CA VAL A 184 -10.72 -0.38 10.63
C VAL A 184 -10.38 0.18 12.01
N GLU A 185 -11.30 0.11 12.94
CA GLU A 185 -11.12 0.56 14.32
C GLU A 185 -10.09 -0.30 15.06
N LYS A 186 -10.18 -1.63 14.96
CA LYS A 186 -9.20 -2.57 15.54
C LYS A 186 -7.78 -2.31 15.02
N ALA A 187 -7.64 -1.94 13.76
CA ALA A 187 -6.37 -1.55 13.18
C ALA A 187 -5.83 -0.21 13.71
N GLY A 188 -6.72 0.65 14.22
CA GLY A 188 -6.39 1.98 14.72
C GLY A 188 -6.13 3.01 13.62
N TYR A 189 -6.76 2.84 12.45
CA TYR A 189 -6.62 3.82 11.37
C TYR A 189 -7.20 5.17 11.76
N PRO A 190 -6.57 6.29 11.38
CA PRO A 190 -7.02 7.61 11.77
C PRO A 190 -8.24 8.07 10.98
N GLY A 191 -9.10 8.82 11.64
CA GLY A 191 -10.19 9.56 11.03
C GLY A 191 -10.20 11.02 11.48
N THR A 192 -11.16 11.77 11.00
CA THR A 192 -11.46 13.13 11.45
C THR A 192 -12.93 13.21 11.89
N LYS A 193 -13.33 14.32 12.52
CA LYS A 193 -14.76 14.55 12.83
C LYS A 193 -15.66 14.61 11.58
N ILE A 194 -15.09 15.01 10.44
CA ILE A 194 -15.81 15.15 9.16
C ILE A 194 -15.77 13.85 8.36
N ILE A 195 -14.63 13.16 8.37
CA ILE A 195 -14.43 11.89 7.67
C ILE A 195 -13.91 10.88 8.70
N PRO A 196 -14.80 10.12 9.35
CA PRO A 196 -14.39 9.07 10.28
C PRO A 196 -13.52 8.00 9.59
N ALA A 197 -12.76 7.23 10.37
CA ALA A 197 -11.81 6.26 9.82
C ALA A 197 -12.45 5.21 8.89
N PRO A 198 -13.60 4.58 9.23
CA PRO A 198 -14.24 3.64 8.32
C PRO A 198 -14.62 4.27 6.98
N GLN A 199 -15.18 5.48 6.99
CA GLN A 199 -15.59 6.20 5.78
C GLN A 199 -14.37 6.59 4.91
N ALA A 200 -13.26 6.96 5.55
CA ALA A 200 -12.02 7.23 4.83
C ALA A 200 -11.51 5.99 4.08
N LEU A 201 -11.50 4.83 4.75
CA LEU A 201 -11.07 3.59 4.12
C LEU A 201 -12.07 3.09 3.07
N LEU A 202 -13.40 3.18 3.34
CA LEU A 202 -14.42 2.83 2.36
C LEU A 202 -14.28 3.66 1.08
N SER A 203 -14.00 4.96 1.19
CA SER A 203 -13.77 5.82 0.02
C SER A 203 -12.55 5.39 -0.80
N MET A 204 -11.45 5.04 -0.14
CA MET A 204 -10.24 4.57 -0.85
C MET A 204 -10.41 3.15 -1.40
N LEU A 205 -11.12 2.30 -0.67
CA LEU A 205 -11.45 0.95 -1.13
C LEU A 205 -12.38 0.99 -2.33
N ALA A 206 -13.37 1.89 -2.36
CA ALA A 206 -14.26 2.10 -3.51
C ALA A 206 -13.47 2.41 -4.78
N LEU A 207 -12.44 3.26 -4.71
CA LEU A 207 -11.56 3.55 -5.84
C LEU A 207 -10.79 2.30 -6.31
N LYS A 208 -10.35 1.45 -5.40
CA LYS A 208 -9.72 0.16 -5.76
C LYS A 208 -10.73 -0.80 -6.38
N LEU A 209 -11.91 -0.92 -5.80
CA LEU A 209 -12.98 -1.81 -6.30
C LEU A 209 -13.49 -1.38 -7.68
N SER A 210 -13.47 -0.08 -8.00
CA SER A 210 -13.85 0.46 -9.31
C SER A 210 -12.69 0.57 -10.30
N SER A 211 -11.52 -0.03 -10.01
CA SER A 211 -10.34 0.03 -10.88
C SER A 211 -9.86 1.46 -11.19
N THR A 212 -10.02 2.40 -10.26
CA THR A 212 -9.52 3.77 -10.43
C THR A 212 -8.00 3.77 -10.28
N GLU A 213 -7.27 4.15 -11.33
CA GLU A 213 -5.80 4.03 -11.40
C GLU A 213 -5.10 4.80 -10.28
N ARG A 214 -5.53 6.03 -10.00
CA ARG A 214 -4.87 6.91 -9.03
C ARG A 214 -5.89 7.62 -8.14
N LYS A 215 -5.50 7.85 -6.89
CA LYS A 215 -6.31 8.65 -5.95
C LYS A 215 -6.58 10.08 -6.46
N SER A 216 -5.71 10.63 -7.33
CA SER A 216 -5.91 11.94 -7.93
C SER A 216 -7.10 11.99 -8.90
N HIS A 217 -7.46 10.86 -9.51
CA HIS A 217 -8.60 10.76 -10.43
C HIS A 217 -9.95 10.87 -9.73
N VAL A 218 -9.98 10.84 -8.38
CA VAL A 218 -11.22 11.07 -7.63
C VAL A 218 -11.89 12.41 -7.95
N MET A 219 -11.13 13.40 -8.42
CA MET A 219 -11.70 14.71 -8.78
C MET A 219 -12.66 14.65 -9.99
N ASP A 220 -12.47 13.65 -10.85
CA ASP A 220 -13.36 13.39 -11.98
C ASP A 220 -14.65 12.67 -11.54
N LEU A 221 -14.66 12.11 -10.32
CA LEU A 221 -15.70 11.27 -9.76
C LEU A 221 -16.40 11.89 -8.53
N VAL A 222 -15.90 13.04 -8.06
CA VAL A 222 -16.31 13.64 -6.77
C VAL A 222 -17.79 14.05 -6.73
N PHE A 223 -18.41 14.24 -7.87
CA PHE A 223 -19.83 14.61 -7.98
C PHE A 223 -20.76 13.41 -8.16
N ASP A 224 -20.23 12.19 -8.16
CA ASP A 224 -21.08 11.00 -8.17
C ASP A 224 -21.57 10.72 -6.74
N ASP A 225 -22.87 10.91 -6.52
CA ASP A 225 -23.50 10.74 -5.22
C ASP A 225 -23.47 9.29 -4.74
N GLY A 226 -23.46 8.31 -5.66
CA GLY A 226 -23.36 6.89 -5.32
C GLY A 226 -22.00 6.53 -4.73
N LEU A 227 -20.92 7.12 -5.22
CA LEU A 227 -19.58 6.93 -4.64
C LEU A 227 -19.49 7.47 -3.21
N ALA A 228 -20.10 8.63 -2.96
CA ALA A 228 -20.18 9.21 -1.62
C ALA A 228 -21.08 8.39 -0.69
N LEU A 229 -22.26 8.00 -1.16
CA LEU A 229 -23.23 7.18 -0.43
C LEU A 229 -22.63 5.83 -0.04
N PHE A 230 -21.91 5.15 -0.95
CA PHE A 230 -21.24 3.88 -0.64
C PHE A 230 -20.36 3.98 0.60
N ALA A 231 -19.63 5.09 0.75
CA ALA A 231 -18.76 5.33 1.91
C ALA A 231 -19.49 5.93 3.13
N GLY A 232 -20.76 6.30 3.03
CA GLY A 232 -21.50 7.00 4.09
C GLY A 232 -21.04 8.44 4.26
N LEU A 233 -20.84 9.15 3.17
CA LEU A 233 -20.44 10.56 3.11
C LEU A 233 -21.38 11.35 2.19
N ASN A 234 -21.49 12.68 2.41
CA ASN A 234 -22.24 13.55 1.50
C ASN A 234 -21.49 13.81 0.19
N VAL A 235 -20.17 13.79 0.23
CA VAL A 235 -19.28 14.01 -0.93
C VAL A 235 -18.02 13.16 -0.77
N ALA A 236 -17.55 12.57 -1.84
CA ALA A 236 -16.30 11.81 -1.84
C ALA A 236 -15.11 12.68 -1.41
N PRO A 237 -14.16 12.15 -0.60
CA PRO A 237 -13.00 12.91 -0.16
C PRO A 237 -12.14 13.37 -1.33
N LYS A 238 -11.67 14.62 -1.27
CA LYS A 238 -10.83 15.21 -2.32
C LYS A 238 -9.43 14.59 -2.39
N THR A 239 -8.80 14.73 -3.53
CA THR A 239 -7.43 14.26 -3.81
C THR A 239 -6.43 14.61 -2.70
N THR A 240 -6.46 15.83 -2.16
CA THR A 240 -5.52 16.25 -1.11
C THR A 240 -5.64 15.36 0.14
N TYR A 241 -6.87 15.05 0.57
CA TYR A 241 -7.09 14.16 1.71
C TYR A 241 -6.61 12.73 1.40
N LEU A 242 -7.03 12.17 0.29
CA LEU A 242 -6.71 10.80 -0.12
C LEU A 242 -5.20 10.60 -0.34
N ALA A 243 -4.53 11.57 -0.97
CA ALA A 243 -3.10 11.50 -1.25
C ALA A 243 -2.24 11.63 0.03
N THR A 244 -2.71 12.39 1.00
CA THR A 244 -1.97 12.61 2.26
C THR A 244 -2.35 11.61 3.36
N TYR A 245 -3.42 10.86 3.21
CA TYR A 245 -3.91 9.94 4.23
C TYR A 245 -2.85 8.93 4.69
N SER A 246 -2.11 8.34 3.75
CA SER A 246 -1.05 7.37 4.04
C SER A 246 0.07 7.94 4.93
N HIS A 247 0.24 9.28 5.00
CA HIS A 247 1.20 9.91 5.89
C HIS A 247 0.87 9.74 7.38
N SER A 248 -0.40 9.51 7.69
CA SER A 248 -0.88 9.27 9.05
C SER A 248 -0.92 7.77 9.42
N ILE A 249 -0.47 6.88 8.52
CA ILE A 249 -0.49 5.44 8.72
C ILE A 249 0.88 4.95 9.17
N SER A 250 0.90 4.05 10.15
CA SER A 250 2.10 3.32 10.56
C SER A 250 2.07 1.87 10.02
N PRO A 251 3.22 1.21 9.88
CA PRO A 251 3.29 -0.20 9.51
C PRO A 251 2.46 -1.11 10.43
N ARG A 252 2.45 -0.82 11.74
CA ARG A 252 1.67 -1.58 12.74
C ARG A 252 0.16 -1.52 12.50
N MET A 253 -0.36 -0.40 11.99
CA MET A 253 -1.78 -0.30 11.62
C MET A 253 -2.11 -1.24 10.48
N ASN A 254 -1.25 -1.30 9.46
CA ASN A 254 -1.41 -2.23 8.35
C ASN A 254 -1.31 -3.69 8.80
N GLU A 255 -0.37 -4.03 9.68
CA GLU A 255 -0.23 -5.38 10.25
C GLU A 255 -1.47 -5.81 11.04
N ARG A 256 -2.02 -4.94 11.89
CA ARG A 256 -3.26 -5.21 12.62
C ARG A 256 -4.45 -5.40 11.69
N PHE A 257 -4.55 -4.58 10.64
CA PHE A 257 -5.60 -4.74 9.65
C PHE A 257 -5.49 -6.07 8.91
N ARG A 258 -4.28 -6.44 8.45
CA ARG A 258 -4.04 -7.73 7.79
C ARG A 258 -4.39 -8.90 8.69
N ALA A 259 -3.99 -8.87 9.96
CA ALA A 259 -4.34 -9.92 10.92
C ALA A 259 -5.86 -10.03 11.10
N ALA A 260 -6.57 -8.91 11.24
CA ALA A 260 -8.03 -8.90 11.35
C ALA A 260 -8.71 -9.34 10.04
N TRP A 261 -8.19 -8.95 8.88
CA TRP A 261 -8.66 -9.38 7.57
C TRP A 261 -8.45 -10.87 7.33
N LEU A 262 -7.31 -11.42 7.75
CA LEU A 262 -7.03 -12.85 7.70
C LEU A 262 -8.07 -13.67 8.47
N GLU A 263 -8.50 -13.20 9.65
CA GLU A 263 -9.59 -13.83 10.42
C GLU A 263 -10.92 -13.82 9.65
N VAL A 264 -11.21 -12.73 8.92
CA VAL A 264 -12.40 -12.66 8.04
C VAL A 264 -12.30 -13.71 6.94
N LEU A 265 -11.19 -13.75 6.21
CA LEU A 265 -10.99 -14.72 5.13
C LEU A 265 -11.11 -16.17 5.63
N ARG A 266 -10.64 -16.43 6.85
CA ARG A 266 -10.79 -17.73 7.51
C ARG A 266 -12.26 -18.06 7.83
N ARG A 267 -12.98 -17.12 8.44
CA ARG A 267 -14.40 -17.27 8.77
C ARG A 267 -15.24 -17.50 7.51
N GLU A 268 -14.91 -16.81 6.44
CA GLU A 268 -15.55 -16.97 5.13
C GLU A 268 -15.08 -18.24 4.37
N LYS A 269 -14.22 -19.06 4.98
CA LYS A 269 -13.68 -20.31 4.42
C LYS A 269 -12.97 -20.12 3.07
N LEU A 270 -12.33 -18.96 2.90
CA LEU A 270 -11.50 -18.66 1.73
C LEU A 270 -10.06 -19.11 1.88
N LEU A 271 -9.64 -19.54 3.07
CA LEU A 271 -8.27 -19.97 3.33
C LEU A 271 -8.25 -21.49 3.58
N GLY A 272 -7.46 -22.21 2.77
CA GLY A 272 -7.10 -23.61 3.02
C GLY A 272 -6.07 -23.73 4.15
N GLY A 273 -5.22 -22.74 4.29
CA GLY A 273 -4.29 -22.58 5.39
C GLY A 273 -3.12 -23.56 5.45
N LYS A 274 -2.91 -24.35 4.40
CA LYS A 274 -1.91 -25.42 4.40
C LYS A 274 -0.70 -25.11 3.51
N SER A 275 -0.94 -24.62 2.31
CA SER A 275 0.08 -24.42 1.30
C SER A 275 0.01 -23.03 0.71
N PHE A 276 1.16 -22.36 0.56
CA PHE A 276 1.23 -20.99 0.10
C PHE A 276 2.22 -20.82 -1.04
N ASN A 277 1.85 -20.00 -2.02
CA ASN A 277 2.74 -19.49 -3.04
C ASN A 277 3.28 -18.13 -2.59
N LEU A 278 4.60 -17.95 -2.66
CA LEU A 278 5.25 -16.71 -2.27
C LEU A 278 5.93 -16.08 -3.49
N ASP A 279 5.82 -14.76 -3.61
CA ASP A 279 6.51 -14.02 -4.66
C ASP A 279 6.85 -12.60 -4.23
N PHE A 280 7.82 -11.99 -4.93
CA PHE A 280 8.15 -10.58 -4.82
C PHE A 280 7.71 -9.82 -6.06
N HIS A 281 7.11 -8.68 -5.83
CA HIS A 281 6.78 -7.74 -6.89
C HIS A 281 7.53 -6.43 -6.73
N SER A 282 7.98 -5.84 -7.83
CA SER A 282 8.71 -4.57 -7.83
C SER A 282 7.83 -3.46 -8.36
N ILE A 283 7.35 -2.58 -7.46
CA ILE A 283 6.52 -1.42 -7.80
C ILE A 283 7.43 -0.31 -8.31
N PRO A 284 7.25 0.21 -9.54
CA PRO A 284 8.08 1.26 -10.10
C PRO A 284 8.07 2.52 -9.24
N PHE A 285 9.24 3.07 -8.91
CA PHE A 285 9.38 4.29 -8.15
C PHE A 285 9.93 5.42 -9.03
N PHE A 286 9.24 6.55 -9.04
CA PHE A 286 9.57 7.73 -9.84
C PHE A 286 10.00 8.94 -9.00
N GLY A 287 10.10 8.77 -7.68
CA GLY A 287 10.58 9.80 -6.78
C GLY A 287 12.11 9.90 -6.72
N GLU A 288 12.60 10.90 -5.99
CA GLU A 288 14.03 11.21 -5.84
C GLU A 288 14.68 10.56 -4.60
N ASP A 289 14.02 9.56 -3.98
CA ASP A 289 14.57 8.89 -2.80
C ASP A 289 15.82 8.08 -3.16
N GLU A 290 16.97 8.42 -2.56
CA GLU A 290 18.26 7.76 -2.82
C GLU A 290 18.34 6.36 -2.22
N PHE A 291 17.55 6.09 -1.18
CA PHE A 291 17.54 4.80 -0.49
C PHE A 291 16.69 3.74 -1.19
N VAL A 292 15.95 4.11 -2.24
CA VAL A 292 15.19 3.15 -3.03
C VAL A 292 16.13 2.36 -3.92
N GLU A 293 16.14 1.05 -3.73
CA GLU A 293 16.98 0.13 -4.49
C GLU A 293 16.48 -0.02 -5.93
N ARG A 294 17.39 -0.46 -6.81
CA ARG A 294 17.05 -0.80 -8.19
C ARG A 294 16.73 -2.29 -8.30
N HIS A 295 15.55 -2.61 -8.81
CA HIS A 295 15.12 -3.97 -9.10
C HIS A 295 14.82 -4.12 -10.59
N TYR A 296 14.95 -5.35 -11.08
CA TYR A 296 14.60 -5.66 -12.47
C TYR A 296 13.08 -5.72 -12.62
N LEU A 297 12.54 -4.98 -13.58
CA LEU A 297 11.13 -4.93 -13.92
C LEU A 297 10.93 -5.68 -15.25
N SER A 298 10.32 -6.86 -15.18
CA SER A 298 10.11 -7.74 -16.35
C SER A 298 9.31 -7.04 -17.46
N LYS A 299 8.22 -6.34 -17.12
CA LYS A 299 7.41 -5.58 -18.08
C LYS A 299 8.19 -4.48 -18.83
N ARG A 300 9.29 -3.98 -18.28
CA ARG A 300 10.12 -2.90 -18.86
C ARG A 300 11.49 -3.39 -19.33
N SER A 301 11.80 -4.65 -19.13
CA SER A 301 13.09 -5.29 -19.47
C SER A 301 14.31 -4.51 -19.01
N ARG A 302 14.20 -3.79 -17.89
CA ARG A 302 15.30 -2.98 -17.33
C ARG A 302 15.27 -2.89 -15.82
N SER A 303 16.44 -2.61 -15.22
CA SER A 303 16.57 -2.27 -13.80
C SER A 303 16.28 -0.80 -13.57
N GLN A 304 15.31 -0.49 -12.70
CA GLN A 304 15.03 0.87 -12.26
C GLN A 304 14.74 0.92 -10.76
N LYS A 305 14.73 2.13 -10.17
CA LYS A 305 14.29 2.33 -8.79
C LYS A 305 12.87 1.78 -8.63
N SER A 306 12.68 0.93 -7.64
CA SER A 306 11.37 0.32 -7.35
C SER A 306 11.27 -0.11 -5.89
N ILE A 307 10.05 -0.13 -5.39
CA ILE A 307 9.72 -0.62 -4.05
C ILE A 307 9.41 -2.11 -4.16
N LEU A 308 10.12 -2.90 -3.36
CA LEU A 308 9.91 -4.33 -3.32
C LEU A 308 8.74 -4.65 -2.39
N ALA A 309 7.74 -5.34 -2.93
CA ALA A 309 6.60 -5.88 -2.19
C ALA A 309 6.66 -7.41 -2.16
N PHE A 310 6.46 -7.99 -0.99
CA PHE A 310 6.27 -9.43 -0.78
C PHE A 310 4.79 -9.76 -0.74
N LEU A 311 4.41 -10.86 -1.34
CA LEU A 311 3.04 -11.36 -1.39
C LEU A 311 3.02 -12.85 -1.06
N ALA A 312 2.10 -13.25 -0.17
CA ALA A 312 1.78 -14.65 0.08
C ALA A 312 0.34 -14.95 -0.32
N GLN A 313 0.17 -16.00 -1.09
CA GLN A 313 -1.11 -16.44 -1.65
C GLN A 313 -1.42 -17.84 -1.14
N ASP A 314 -2.61 -18.06 -0.61
CA ASP A 314 -3.14 -19.39 -0.36
C ASP A 314 -3.27 -20.15 -1.68
N ALA A 315 -2.70 -21.36 -1.74
CA ALA A 315 -2.58 -22.10 -2.98
C ALA A 315 -3.90 -22.65 -3.51
N ASP A 316 -4.86 -22.92 -2.62
CA ASP A 316 -6.14 -23.52 -2.96
C ASP A 316 -7.15 -22.47 -3.40
N SER A 317 -7.33 -21.43 -2.61
CA SER A 317 -8.27 -20.33 -2.90
C SER A 317 -7.72 -19.27 -3.84
N GLN A 318 -6.38 -19.21 -4.01
CA GLN A 318 -5.67 -18.18 -4.74
C GLN A 318 -5.85 -16.76 -4.16
N VAL A 319 -6.25 -16.65 -2.89
CA VAL A 319 -6.38 -15.37 -2.19
C VAL A 319 -5.02 -14.92 -1.68
N VAL A 320 -4.68 -13.64 -1.88
CA VAL A 320 -3.54 -13.02 -1.22
C VAL A 320 -3.92 -12.82 0.24
N CYS A 321 -3.18 -13.45 1.14
CA CYS A 321 -3.46 -13.49 2.58
C CYS A 321 -2.41 -12.76 3.42
N TYR A 322 -1.31 -12.33 2.82
CA TYR A 322 -0.30 -11.50 3.43
C TYR A 322 0.43 -10.70 2.38
N SER A 323 0.73 -9.47 2.70
CA SER A 323 1.52 -8.58 1.87
C SER A 323 2.39 -7.68 2.74
N ARG A 324 3.54 -7.28 2.20
CA ARG A 324 4.39 -6.25 2.81
C ARG A 324 5.19 -5.54 1.73
N ALA A 325 5.16 -4.22 1.73
CA ALA A 325 5.96 -3.39 0.84
C ALA A 325 7.14 -2.73 1.58
N ASP A 326 8.05 -2.17 0.80
CA ASP A 326 9.24 -1.48 1.31
C ASP A 326 10.32 -2.39 1.90
N LEU A 327 10.53 -3.52 1.26
CA LEU A 327 11.59 -4.46 1.63
C LEU A 327 12.90 -4.12 0.92
N LEU A 328 14.01 -4.31 1.61
CA LEU A 328 15.34 -4.25 1.04
C LEU A 328 15.77 -5.64 0.54
N LYS A 329 16.66 -5.69 -0.46
CA LYS A 329 17.20 -6.97 -0.99
C LYS A 329 17.77 -7.86 0.10
N ARG A 330 18.43 -7.28 1.10
CA ARG A 330 19.01 -8.02 2.23
C ARG A 330 17.96 -8.66 3.14
N GLU A 331 16.72 -8.17 3.12
CA GLU A 331 15.62 -8.63 3.98
C GLU A 331 14.77 -9.72 3.31
N GLN A 332 14.95 -9.96 2.01
CA GLN A 332 14.15 -10.90 1.23
C GLN A 332 14.10 -12.31 1.84
N ALA A 333 15.27 -12.80 2.26
CA ALA A 333 15.37 -14.16 2.82
C ALA A 333 14.66 -14.29 4.17
N ASP A 334 14.65 -13.23 4.97
CA ASP A 334 14.03 -13.20 6.29
C ASP A 334 12.51 -13.03 6.19
N GLU A 335 12.00 -12.44 5.11
CA GLU A 335 10.57 -12.21 4.94
C GLU A 335 9.76 -13.51 4.79
N VAL A 336 10.36 -14.54 4.23
CA VAL A 336 9.74 -15.89 4.18
C VAL A 336 9.50 -16.44 5.59
N LEU A 337 10.47 -16.28 6.50
CA LEU A 337 10.33 -16.70 7.89
C LEU A 337 9.32 -15.82 8.65
N ARG A 338 9.36 -14.51 8.43
CA ARG A 338 8.38 -13.57 9.01
C ARG A 338 6.95 -13.91 8.63
N PHE A 339 6.73 -14.30 7.37
CA PHE A 339 5.42 -14.78 6.95
C PHE A 339 5.00 -16.04 7.72
N ALA A 340 5.90 -17.02 7.89
CA ALA A 340 5.61 -18.22 8.62
C ALA A 340 5.27 -17.94 10.11
N GLU A 341 5.99 -17.01 10.74
CA GLU A 341 5.73 -16.54 12.11
C GLU A 341 4.40 -15.77 12.19
N PHE A 342 4.16 -14.80 11.30
CA PHE A 342 2.90 -14.07 11.23
C PHE A 342 1.71 -15.01 11.08
N TRP A 343 1.84 -16.03 10.21
CA TRP A 343 0.80 -17.02 9.98
C TRP A 343 0.55 -17.84 11.27
N ARG A 344 1.61 -18.32 11.92
CA ARG A 344 1.51 -19.04 13.19
C ARG A 344 0.81 -18.19 14.25
N ASP A 345 1.21 -16.94 14.41
CA ASP A 345 0.71 -16.05 15.46
C ASP A 345 -0.75 -15.65 15.22
N THR A 346 -1.18 -15.57 13.95
CA THR A 346 -2.54 -15.19 13.59
C THR A 346 -3.47 -16.41 13.41
N TYR A 347 -2.96 -17.49 12.82
CA TYR A 347 -3.77 -18.67 12.48
C TYR A 347 -3.70 -19.79 13.50
N GLY A 348 -2.69 -19.77 14.37
CA GLY A 348 -2.48 -20.76 15.44
C GLY A 348 -1.66 -21.99 15.03
N SER A 349 -1.18 -22.06 13.79
CA SER A 349 -0.32 -23.15 13.29
C SER A 349 0.64 -22.65 12.23
N LEU A 350 1.76 -23.32 12.05
CA LEU A 350 2.71 -23.04 10.98
C LEU A 350 2.12 -23.46 9.61
N PRO A 351 2.54 -22.80 8.50
CA PRO A 351 2.25 -23.28 7.17
C PRO A 351 2.79 -24.71 6.97
N ALA A 352 2.02 -25.59 6.31
CA ALA A 352 2.53 -26.91 6.01
C ALA A 352 3.50 -26.92 4.83
N GLU A 353 3.25 -26.05 3.83
CA GLU A 353 4.07 -25.98 2.62
C GLU A 353 4.23 -24.54 2.13
N LEU A 354 5.45 -24.15 1.75
CA LEU A 354 5.78 -22.89 1.11
C LEU A 354 6.45 -23.12 -0.25
N VAL A 355 5.92 -22.50 -1.30
CA VAL A 355 6.43 -22.62 -2.67
C VAL A 355 6.82 -21.25 -3.21
N PHE A 356 8.08 -21.10 -3.63
CA PHE A 356 8.65 -19.80 -4.00
C PHE A 356 9.80 -19.91 -5.00
N ASP A 357 10.23 -18.77 -5.57
CA ASP A 357 11.35 -18.72 -6.51
C ASP A 357 12.71 -18.73 -5.79
N SER A 358 13.76 -19.11 -6.51
CA SER A 358 15.15 -19.20 -6.05
C SER A 358 15.74 -17.90 -5.49
N ARG A 359 15.13 -16.77 -5.78
CA ARG A 359 15.60 -15.44 -5.33
C ARG A 359 15.17 -15.09 -3.92
N LEU A 360 14.21 -15.84 -3.36
CA LEU A 360 13.56 -15.49 -2.11
C LEU A 360 14.36 -15.87 -0.87
N THR A 361 15.31 -16.82 -0.96
CA THR A 361 15.97 -17.32 0.26
C THR A 361 17.38 -17.87 0.02
N THR A 362 18.07 -18.16 1.11
CA THR A 362 19.40 -18.81 1.16
C THR A 362 19.26 -20.23 1.68
N PHE A 363 20.31 -21.06 1.52
CA PHE A 363 20.29 -22.44 2.04
C PHE A 363 20.17 -22.49 3.58
N ALA A 364 20.77 -21.53 4.28
CA ALA A 364 20.61 -21.41 5.73
C ALA A 364 19.14 -21.17 6.10
N ARG A 365 18.40 -20.31 5.37
CA ARG A 365 16.97 -20.06 5.62
C ARG A 365 16.09 -21.24 5.21
N LEU A 366 16.49 -22.02 4.21
CA LEU A 366 15.84 -23.31 3.92
C LEU A 366 16.00 -24.29 5.09
N ASN A 367 17.17 -24.28 5.74
CA ASN A 367 17.39 -25.06 6.95
C ASN A 367 16.48 -24.63 8.09
N ASP A 368 16.32 -23.32 8.30
CA ASP A 368 15.40 -22.80 9.33
C ASP A 368 13.96 -23.28 9.08
N LEU A 369 13.46 -23.21 7.82
CA LEU A 369 12.15 -23.75 7.45
C LEU A 369 12.04 -25.26 7.72
N ASN A 370 13.09 -26.02 7.41
CA ASN A 370 13.13 -27.45 7.68
C ASN A 370 13.05 -27.76 9.17
N GLN A 371 13.79 -27.01 9.99
CA GLN A 371 13.74 -27.15 11.46
C GLN A 371 12.37 -26.78 12.04
N MET A 372 11.66 -25.84 11.42
CA MET A 372 10.27 -25.50 11.78
C MET A 372 9.27 -26.58 11.32
N GLY A 373 9.70 -27.62 10.61
CA GLY A 373 8.81 -28.66 10.07
C GLY A 373 7.99 -28.22 8.85
N ILE A 374 8.38 -27.11 8.22
CA ILE A 374 7.71 -26.59 7.03
C ILE A 374 8.27 -27.25 5.77
N THR A 375 7.40 -27.84 4.96
CA THR A 375 7.79 -28.30 3.62
C THR A 375 8.05 -27.09 2.73
N PHE A 376 9.19 -27.07 2.07
CA PHE A 376 9.46 -26.02 1.07
C PHE A 376 9.65 -26.59 -0.32
N MET A 377 9.38 -25.74 -1.32
CA MET A 377 9.67 -26.02 -2.72
C MET A 377 10.14 -24.74 -3.40
N THR A 378 11.34 -24.79 -3.98
CA THR A 378 11.98 -23.64 -4.63
C THR A 378 12.83 -24.05 -5.81
N LEU A 379 13.23 -23.09 -6.66
CA LEU A 379 14.21 -23.35 -7.71
C LEU A 379 15.64 -23.17 -7.17
N ARG A 380 16.56 -23.95 -7.70
CA ARG A 380 17.99 -23.76 -7.53
C ARG A 380 18.55 -22.93 -8.68
N ARG A 381 19.36 -21.92 -8.36
CA ARG A 381 20.08 -21.15 -9.40
C ARG A 381 21.01 -22.07 -10.18
N ARG A 382 20.94 -21.95 -11.50
CA ARG A 382 21.77 -22.72 -12.43
C ARG A 382 23.18 -22.12 -12.46
N SER A 383 24.15 -22.84 -11.91
CA SER A 383 25.58 -22.52 -12.10
C SER A 383 26.11 -23.22 -13.35
N PRO A 384 27.19 -22.72 -13.97
CA PRO A 384 27.83 -23.41 -15.11
C PRO A 384 28.26 -24.86 -14.79
N GLY A 385 28.68 -25.12 -13.54
CA GLY A 385 29.00 -26.47 -13.06
C GLY A 385 27.77 -27.38 -13.05
N LEU A 386 26.64 -26.89 -12.51
CA LEU A 386 25.39 -27.64 -12.47
C LEU A 386 24.82 -27.93 -13.86
N LEU A 387 24.94 -26.99 -14.80
CA LEU A 387 24.52 -27.20 -16.19
C LEU A 387 25.37 -28.26 -16.88
N ARG A 388 26.71 -28.25 -16.67
CA ARG A 388 27.62 -29.30 -17.19
C ARG A 388 27.30 -30.66 -16.58
N GLU A 389 27.04 -30.74 -15.30
CA GLU A 389 26.59 -31.94 -14.61
C GLU A 389 25.35 -32.55 -15.29
N MET A 390 24.33 -31.70 -15.51
CA MET A 390 23.09 -32.13 -16.14
C MET A 390 23.29 -32.61 -17.59
N ALA A 391 24.16 -31.93 -18.36
CA ALA A 391 24.48 -32.32 -19.73
C ALA A 391 25.19 -33.67 -19.82
N ASN A 392 25.93 -34.02 -18.78
CA ASN A 392 26.67 -35.30 -18.70
C ASN A 392 25.83 -36.47 -18.15
N LEU A 393 24.59 -36.23 -17.75
CA LEU A 393 23.73 -37.30 -17.27
C LEU A 393 23.35 -38.25 -18.40
N PRO A 394 23.48 -39.59 -18.20
CA PRO A 394 23.13 -40.57 -19.22
C PRO A 394 21.61 -40.54 -19.48
N ARG A 395 21.22 -40.87 -20.71
CA ARG A 395 19.80 -40.85 -21.15
C ARG A 395 18.89 -41.71 -20.27
N TRP A 396 19.38 -42.83 -19.75
CA TRP A 396 18.61 -43.70 -18.87
C TRP A 396 18.29 -43.13 -17.50
N ALA A 397 19.00 -42.09 -17.04
CA ALA A 397 18.70 -41.40 -15.79
C ALA A 397 17.46 -40.52 -15.87
N TRP A 398 17.05 -40.16 -17.08
CA TRP A 398 15.91 -39.30 -17.32
C TRP A 398 14.61 -40.11 -17.43
N GLN A 399 13.68 -39.87 -16.51
CA GLN A 399 12.36 -40.49 -16.50
C GLN A 399 11.33 -39.51 -17.05
N THR A 400 10.52 -39.96 -18.00
CA THR A 400 9.38 -39.17 -18.48
C THR A 400 8.24 -39.26 -17.48
N ILE A 401 7.74 -38.09 -17.04
CA ILE A 401 6.56 -37.98 -16.18
C ILE A 401 5.42 -37.34 -16.96
N ARG A 402 4.19 -37.62 -16.57
CA ARG A 402 3.01 -36.97 -17.11
C ARG A 402 2.45 -36.00 -16.09
N LEU A 403 2.19 -34.74 -16.51
CA LEU A 403 1.63 -33.69 -15.68
C LEU A 403 0.14 -33.52 -15.99
N GLU A 404 -0.67 -33.47 -14.93
CA GLU A 404 -2.11 -33.19 -15.00
C GLU A 404 -2.36 -31.71 -14.64
N VAL A 405 -1.82 -30.79 -15.44
CA VAL A 405 -1.99 -29.34 -15.25
C VAL A 405 -2.82 -28.79 -16.42
N PRO A 406 -4.02 -28.22 -16.17
CA PRO A 406 -4.85 -27.62 -17.21
C PRO A 406 -4.09 -26.54 -17.99
N HIS A 407 -4.35 -26.47 -19.29
CA HIS A 407 -3.81 -25.45 -20.21
C HIS A 407 -2.29 -25.45 -20.38
N ARG A 408 -1.58 -26.49 -19.97
CA ARG A 408 -0.13 -26.61 -20.17
C ARG A 408 0.19 -27.29 -21.50
N ILE A 409 1.07 -26.66 -22.30
CA ILE A 409 1.49 -27.19 -23.61
C ILE A 409 2.44 -28.37 -23.43
N TYR A 410 3.38 -28.30 -22.48
CA TYR A 410 4.39 -29.33 -22.23
C TYR A 410 3.96 -30.22 -21.07
N GLN A 411 3.32 -31.36 -21.39
CA GLN A 411 2.71 -32.27 -20.41
C GLN A 411 3.59 -33.46 -20.04
N THR A 412 4.66 -33.71 -20.80
CA THR A 412 5.52 -34.89 -20.64
C THR A 412 6.98 -34.52 -20.45
N PRO A 413 7.33 -33.75 -19.42
CA PRO A 413 8.73 -33.42 -19.15
C PRO A 413 9.51 -34.64 -18.68
N LYS A 414 10.84 -34.58 -18.84
CA LYS A 414 11.76 -35.57 -18.29
C LYS A 414 12.37 -35.07 -17.01
N VAL A 415 12.50 -35.95 -16.03
CA VAL A 415 12.98 -35.63 -14.69
C VAL A 415 14.10 -36.58 -14.27
N VAL A 416 15.13 -36.04 -13.63
CA VAL A 416 16.08 -36.82 -12.83
C VAL A 416 15.89 -36.43 -11.38
N ASP A 417 15.62 -37.43 -10.55
CA ASP A 417 15.31 -37.28 -9.12
C ASP A 417 16.47 -37.81 -8.28
N ARG A 418 17.01 -36.98 -7.40
CA ARG A 418 18.11 -37.39 -6.53
C ARG A 418 18.13 -36.61 -5.24
N GLN A 419 18.75 -37.19 -4.23
CA GLN A 419 19.06 -36.53 -2.96
C GLN A 419 20.47 -35.94 -3.03
N ILE A 420 20.62 -34.75 -2.47
CA ILE A 420 21.88 -34.01 -2.39
C ILE A 420 22.06 -33.43 -0.98
N GLU A 421 23.30 -33.14 -0.65
CA GLU A 421 23.63 -32.31 0.52
C GLU A 421 23.90 -30.88 0.08
N LEU A 422 23.46 -29.93 0.86
CA LEU A 422 23.69 -28.50 0.61
C LEU A 422 24.50 -27.92 1.77
N ARG A 423 25.39 -27.00 1.43
CA ARG A 423 26.11 -26.22 2.44
C ARG A 423 25.10 -25.41 3.27
N ASP A 424 25.33 -25.31 4.58
CA ASP A 424 24.50 -24.59 5.52
C ASP A 424 23.05 -25.15 5.66
N TYR A 425 22.86 -26.44 5.33
CA TYR A 425 21.59 -27.16 5.48
C TYR A 425 21.84 -28.53 6.11
N GLN A 426 21.00 -28.91 7.08
CA GLN A 426 21.13 -30.18 7.81
C GLN A 426 20.22 -31.25 7.20
N GLY A 427 20.80 -32.34 6.77
CA GLY A 427 20.10 -33.48 6.18
C GLY A 427 20.01 -33.41 4.63
N PRO A 428 19.42 -34.44 4.04
CA PRO A 428 19.28 -34.55 2.59
C PRO A 428 18.22 -33.59 2.05
N VAL A 429 18.49 -32.97 0.91
CA VAL A 429 17.54 -32.20 0.12
C VAL A 429 17.31 -32.94 -1.21
N ARG A 430 16.07 -33.04 -1.59
CA ARG A 430 15.70 -33.61 -2.90
C ARG A 430 15.87 -32.58 -3.99
N GLN A 431 16.55 -32.94 -5.06
CA GLN A 431 16.77 -32.13 -6.23
C GLN A 431 16.18 -32.82 -7.46
N LEU A 432 15.29 -32.13 -8.16
CA LEU A 432 14.71 -32.58 -9.42
C LEU A 432 15.29 -31.74 -10.57
N PHE A 433 15.99 -32.37 -11.50
CA PHE A 433 16.30 -31.78 -12.80
C PHE A 433 15.15 -32.01 -13.74
N ILE A 434 14.68 -30.99 -14.43
CA ILE A 434 13.50 -31.05 -15.28
C ILE A 434 13.82 -30.45 -16.64
N THR A 435 13.59 -31.24 -17.71
CA THR A 435 13.75 -30.80 -19.11
C THR A 435 12.42 -30.90 -19.85
N ASP A 436 12.42 -30.46 -21.10
CA ASP A 436 11.24 -30.54 -21.98
C ASP A 436 10.03 -29.74 -21.46
N LEU A 437 10.32 -28.59 -20.82
CA LEU A 437 9.32 -27.61 -20.37
C LEU A 437 9.13 -26.43 -21.33
N GLY A 438 9.70 -26.50 -22.55
CA GLY A 438 9.70 -25.40 -23.53
C GLY A 438 10.77 -24.35 -23.34
N HIS A 439 11.74 -24.59 -22.48
CA HIS A 439 12.93 -23.74 -22.26
C HIS A 439 14.19 -24.48 -22.73
N GLU A 440 15.12 -23.76 -23.30
CA GLU A 440 16.41 -24.34 -23.72
C GLU A 440 17.20 -24.94 -22.55
N GLN A 441 17.11 -24.32 -21.39
CA GLN A 441 17.85 -24.75 -20.22
C GLN A 441 16.96 -25.49 -19.23
N PRO A 442 17.47 -26.60 -18.64
CA PRO A 442 16.72 -27.34 -17.63
C PRO A 442 16.37 -26.52 -16.40
N THR A 443 15.27 -26.85 -15.76
CA THR A 443 14.84 -26.31 -14.47
C THR A 443 15.36 -27.20 -13.35
N VAL A 444 15.81 -26.61 -12.24
CA VAL A 444 16.28 -27.33 -11.06
C VAL A 444 15.39 -27.00 -9.87
N LEU A 445 14.61 -27.96 -9.41
CA LEU A 445 13.72 -27.84 -8.26
C LEU A 445 14.37 -28.42 -7.01
N LEU A 446 14.26 -27.73 -5.88
CA LEU A 446 14.66 -28.20 -4.54
C LEU A 446 13.45 -28.32 -3.63
N THR A 447 13.43 -29.39 -2.81
CA THR A 447 12.44 -29.60 -1.77
C THR A 447 12.98 -30.49 -0.64
N ASN A 448 12.49 -30.30 0.59
CA ASN A 448 12.75 -31.23 1.69
C ASN A 448 11.72 -32.38 1.78
N ASP A 449 10.76 -32.44 0.85
CA ASP A 449 9.88 -33.59 0.76
C ASP A 449 10.51 -34.73 -0.05
N LEU A 450 10.92 -35.76 0.67
CA LEU A 450 11.59 -36.93 0.11
C LEU A 450 10.61 -38.03 -0.32
N ARG A 451 9.29 -37.90 -0.03
CA ARG A 451 8.32 -38.99 -0.17
C ARG A 451 7.38 -38.87 -1.35
N THR A 452 6.91 -37.67 -1.65
CA THR A 452 5.93 -37.44 -2.72
C THR A 452 6.53 -37.69 -4.10
N SER A 453 5.77 -38.25 -5.04
CA SER A 453 6.26 -38.55 -6.40
C SER A 453 6.76 -37.29 -7.13
N PRO A 454 7.77 -37.42 -8.02
CA PRO A 454 8.30 -36.29 -8.80
C PRO A 454 7.22 -35.57 -9.59
N ALA A 455 6.30 -36.29 -10.21
CA ALA A 455 5.19 -35.71 -10.98
C ALA A 455 4.34 -34.76 -10.14
N LYS A 456 3.90 -35.19 -8.96
CA LYS A 456 3.11 -34.35 -8.05
C LYS A 456 3.87 -33.09 -7.59
N ARG A 457 5.21 -33.18 -7.38
CA ARG A 457 6.02 -32.03 -7.00
C ARG A 457 6.16 -31.03 -8.15
N VAL A 458 6.39 -31.52 -9.35
CA VAL A 458 6.46 -30.66 -10.55
C VAL A 458 5.10 -30.01 -10.83
N GLU A 459 3.99 -30.74 -10.69
CA GLU A 459 2.63 -30.17 -10.79
C GLU A 459 2.37 -29.10 -9.75
N ARG A 460 2.74 -29.37 -8.48
CA ARG A 460 2.56 -28.40 -7.41
C ARG A 460 3.38 -27.12 -7.67
N TYR A 461 4.61 -27.26 -8.14
CA TYR A 461 5.42 -26.11 -8.52
C TYR A 461 4.84 -25.37 -9.73
N ALA A 462 4.33 -26.09 -10.71
CA ALA A 462 3.69 -25.50 -11.88
C ALA A 462 2.47 -24.65 -11.50
N ARG A 463 1.70 -25.08 -10.50
CA ARG A 463 0.57 -24.32 -9.96
C ARG A 463 1.01 -23.02 -9.24
N ARG A 464 2.26 -22.87 -8.81
CA ARG A 464 2.79 -21.59 -8.30
C ARG A 464 2.62 -20.45 -9.30
N MET A 465 2.68 -20.73 -10.60
CA MET A 465 2.46 -19.71 -11.62
C MET A 465 1.08 -19.02 -11.52
N LEU A 466 0.14 -19.58 -10.76
CA LEU A 466 -1.14 -18.94 -10.48
C LEU A 466 -0.97 -17.64 -9.65
N ILE A 467 0.10 -17.50 -8.85
CA ILE A 467 0.41 -16.24 -8.16
C ILE A 467 0.73 -15.13 -9.17
N GLU A 468 1.41 -15.46 -10.27
CA GLU A 468 1.73 -14.50 -11.34
C GLU A 468 0.46 -13.99 -12.02
N ASN A 469 -0.57 -14.83 -12.16
CA ASN A 469 -1.88 -14.42 -12.69
C ASN A 469 -2.60 -13.46 -11.75
N ASN A 470 -2.57 -13.69 -10.43
CA ASN A 470 -3.16 -12.78 -9.46
C ASN A 470 -2.35 -11.50 -9.30
N LEU A 471 -1.03 -11.60 -9.41
CA LEU A 471 -0.16 -10.45 -9.46
C LEU A 471 -0.44 -9.58 -10.70
N ALA A 472 -0.68 -10.22 -11.86
CA ALA A 472 -1.11 -9.52 -13.06
C ALA A 472 -2.46 -8.81 -12.84
N ASP A 473 -3.43 -9.43 -12.16
CA ASP A 473 -4.69 -8.78 -11.78
C ASP A 473 -4.47 -7.61 -10.82
N ALA A 474 -3.59 -7.78 -9.81
CA ALA A 474 -3.24 -6.71 -8.88
C ALA A 474 -2.59 -5.51 -9.59
N VAL A 475 -1.76 -5.76 -10.59
CA VAL A 475 -1.09 -4.71 -11.38
C VAL A 475 -2.03 -4.10 -12.41
N ASP A 476 -2.73 -4.92 -13.20
CA ASP A 476 -3.46 -4.46 -14.38
C ASP A 476 -4.87 -3.95 -14.05
N PHE A 477 -5.46 -4.45 -12.95
CA PHE A 477 -6.79 -4.05 -12.52
C PHE A 477 -6.79 -3.18 -11.27
N PHE A 478 -6.05 -3.57 -10.22
CA PHE A 478 -5.97 -2.77 -8.99
C PHE A 478 -4.84 -1.73 -9.01
N HIS A 479 -4.14 -1.61 -10.15
CA HIS A 479 -3.10 -0.60 -10.40
C HIS A 479 -1.99 -0.58 -9.33
N LEU A 480 -1.53 -1.76 -8.91
CA LEU A 480 -0.47 -1.90 -7.91
C LEU A 480 0.83 -1.19 -8.32
N ASP A 481 1.11 -1.09 -9.63
CA ASP A 481 2.27 -0.39 -10.19
C ASP A 481 2.11 1.14 -10.24
N ALA A 482 0.92 1.67 -9.96
CA ALA A 482 0.71 3.10 -9.82
C ALA A 482 1.21 3.55 -8.45
N LEU A 483 2.32 4.30 -8.42
CA LEU A 483 2.93 4.78 -7.18
C LEU A 483 1.96 5.63 -6.36
N SER A 484 1.56 5.14 -5.20
CA SER A 484 0.55 5.75 -4.34
C SER A 484 1.10 6.77 -3.34
N SER A 485 2.41 6.79 -3.13
CA SER A 485 3.09 7.73 -2.24
C SER A 485 4.53 7.99 -2.69
N ALA A 486 4.98 9.24 -2.55
CA ALA A 486 6.39 9.58 -2.72
C ALA A 486 7.26 9.17 -1.52
N VAL A 487 6.67 8.71 -0.43
CA VAL A 487 7.37 8.17 0.74
C VAL A 487 7.31 6.65 0.66
N ARG A 488 8.46 6.04 0.49
CA ARG A 488 8.66 4.60 0.28
C ARG A 488 7.81 3.73 1.22
N ILE A 489 7.99 3.92 2.52
CA ILE A 489 7.33 3.12 3.56
C ILE A 489 5.79 3.31 3.62
N LYS A 490 5.25 4.36 2.99
CA LYS A 490 3.81 4.62 2.96
C LYS A 490 3.07 3.93 1.80
N VAL A 491 3.81 3.31 0.89
CA VAL A 491 3.24 2.51 -0.20
C VAL A 491 2.58 1.23 0.34
N ASP A 492 3.07 0.69 1.46
CA ASP A 492 2.52 -0.50 2.12
C ASP A 492 1.01 -0.39 2.43
N PHE A 493 0.51 0.80 2.73
CA PHE A 493 -0.93 1.04 2.92
C PHE A 493 -1.75 0.75 1.65
N ASP A 494 -1.25 1.17 0.48
CA ASP A 494 -1.95 0.91 -0.79
C ASP A 494 -1.94 -0.58 -1.16
N VAL A 495 -0.85 -1.27 -0.85
CA VAL A 495 -0.73 -2.72 -1.00
C VAL A 495 -1.74 -3.43 -0.09
N THR A 496 -1.90 -2.98 1.16
CA THR A 496 -2.90 -3.49 2.11
C THR A 496 -4.34 -3.33 1.59
N LEU A 497 -4.66 -2.16 1.02
CA LEU A 497 -5.98 -1.93 0.40
C LEU A 497 -6.20 -2.83 -0.83
N THR A 498 -5.14 -3.08 -1.61
CA THR A 498 -5.21 -4.00 -2.77
C THR A 498 -5.47 -5.43 -2.33
N GLU A 499 -4.87 -5.86 -1.21
CA GLU A 499 -5.13 -7.17 -0.60
C GLU A 499 -6.60 -7.31 -0.19
N ALA A 500 -7.16 -6.31 0.50
CA ALA A 500 -8.58 -6.31 0.89
C ALA A 500 -9.51 -6.32 -0.32
N ALA A 501 -9.24 -5.50 -1.34
CA ALA A 501 -10.03 -5.45 -2.57
C ALA A 501 -9.99 -6.80 -3.32
N THR A 502 -8.82 -7.41 -3.44
CA THR A 502 -8.66 -8.73 -4.04
C THR A 502 -9.49 -9.79 -3.29
N GLY A 503 -9.46 -9.77 -1.96
CA GLY A 503 -10.26 -10.67 -1.12
C GLY A 503 -11.75 -10.49 -1.34
N LEU A 504 -12.25 -9.26 -1.42
CA LEU A 504 -13.67 -8.97 -1.70
C LEU A 504 -14.11 -9.48 -3.07
N TYR A 505 -13.29 -9.30 -4.11
CA TYR A 505 -13.57 -9.87 -5.44
C TYR A 505 -13.60 -11.39 -5.42
N ARG A 506 -12.74 -12.05 -4.65
CA ARG A 506 -12.75 -13.50 -4.49
C ARG A 506 -13.98 -13.99 -3.73
N LEU A 507 -14.43 -13.27 -2.69
CA LEU A 507 -15.68 -13.54 -1.98
C LEU A 507 -16.87 -13.47 -2.94
N MET A 508 -16.95 -12.43 -3.76
CA MET A 508 -18.01 -12.27 -4.76
C MET A 508 -17.94 -13.36 -5.83
N ALA A 509 -16.78 -13.55 -6.45
CA ALA A 509 -16.59 -14.53 -7.53
C ALA A 509 -17.01 -15.96 -7.11
N ARG A 510 -16.72 -16.33 -5.85
CA ARG A 510 -17.08 -17.65 -5.31
C ARG A 510 -18.58 -17.88 -5.20
N LEU A 511 -19.38 -16.82 -5.04
CA LEU A 511 -20.84 -16.94 -4.99
C LEU A 511 -21.48 -17.00 -6.38
N LEU A 512 -20.76 -16.57 -7.43
CA LEU A 512 -21.29 -16.49 -8.78
C LEU A 512 -21.02 -17.79 -9.53
N PRO A 513 -22.07 -18.56 -9.91
CA PRO A 513 -21.90 -19.84 -10.61
C PRO A 513 -21.08 -19.68 -11.91
N GLY A 514 -20.02 -20.45 -12.05
CA GLY A 514 -19.12 -20.41 -13.22
C GLY A 514 -18.08 -19.28 -13.20
N TYR A 515 -18.02 -18.48 -12.14
CA TYR A 515 -17.04 -17.42 -11.94
C TYR A 515 -16.07 -17.68 -10.79
N GLU A 516 -16.11 -18.87 -10.18
CA GLU A 516 -15.33 -19.19 -8.97
C GLU A 516 -13.82 -18.98 -9.16
N ALA A 517 -13.33 -19.16 -10.39
CA ALA A 517 -11.92 -18.92 -10.75
C ALA A 517 -11.70 -17.62 -11.55
N ALA A 518 -12.75 -16.79 -11.72
CA ALA A 518 -12.68 -15.59 -12.53
C ALA A 518 -11.72 -14.56 -11.94
N LYS A 519 -11.01 -13.83 -12.81
CA LYS A 519 -10.17 -12.69 -12.43
C LYS A 519 -11.05 -11.49 -12.06
N ALA A 520 -10.53 -10.61 -11.21
CA ALA A 520 -11.23 -9.39 -10.78
C ALA A 520 -11.68 -8.53 -11.97
N ARG A 521 -10.85 -8.38 -12.99
CA ARG A 521 -11.20 -7.66 -14.23
C ARG A 521 -12.42 -8.27 -14.94
N GLN A 522 -12.56 -9.60 -14.95
CA GLN A 522 -13.72 -10.26 -15.58
C GLN A 522 -14.99 -10.03 -14.76
N VAL A 523 -14.91 -10.20 -13.43
CA VAL A 523 -16.02 -9.93 -12.51
C VAL A 523 -16.46 -8.47 -12.63
N PHE A 524 -15.51 -7.52 -12.66
CA PHE A 524 -15.80 -6.11 -12.84
C PHE A 524 -16.60 -5.84 -14.12
N ARG A 525 -16.08 -6.25 -15.27
CA ARG A 525 -16.74 -6.04 -16.57
C ARG A 525 -18.14 -6.62 -16.67
N HIS A 526 -18.36 -7.76 -16.06
CA HIS A 526 -19.64 -8.47 -16.18
C HIS A 526 -20.68 -7.98 -15.17
N PHE A 527 -20.26 -7.53 -13.98
CA PHE A 527 -21.20 -7.25 -12.89
C PHE A 527 -21.09 -5.84 -12.30
N LEU A 528 -19.89 -5.26 -12.23
CA LEU A 528 -19.65 -4.04 -11.46
C LEU A 528 -19.57 -2.77 -12.30
N ASP A 529 -19.09 -2.88 -13.54
CA ASP A 529 -19.02 -1.78 -14.49
C ASP A 529 -20.42 -1.47 -15.04
N THR A 530 -21.25 -0.83 -14.20
CA THR A 530 -22.65 -0.57 -14.52
C THR A 530 -23.17 0.65 -13.75
N GLN A 531 -24.03 1.41 -14.41
CA GLN A 531 -24.82 2.47 -13.77
C GLN A 531 -25.93 1.84 -12.91
N ALA A 532 -26.51 2.65 -12.03
CA ALA A 532 -27.73 2.28 -11.29
C ALA A 532 -28.56 3.53 -10.98
N GLN A 533 -29.86 3.33 -10.80
CA GLN A 533 -30.75 4.29 -10.19
C GLN A 533 -30.79 4.02 -8.68
N VAL A 534 -30.68 5.07 -7.89
CA VAL A 534 -30.70 4.98 -6.43
C VAL A 534 -31.87 5.78 -5.90
N ASP A 535 -32.77 5.10 -5.21
CA ASP A 535 -33.93 5.68 -4.52
C ASP A 535 -33.71 5.57 -3.01
N ILE A 536 -33.54 6.71 -2.36
CA ILE A 536 -33.42 6.78 -0.90
C ILE A 536 -34.79 7.08 -0.34
N THR A 537 -35.35 6.15 0.42
CA THR A 537 -36.63 6.30 1.13
C THR A 537 -36.39 6.35 2.65
N GLU A 538 -37.41 6.63 3.43
CA GLU A 538 -37.32 6.53 4.89
C GLU A 538 -37.06 5.09 5.38
N ARG A 539 -37.43 4.09 4.57
CA ARG A 539 -37.36 2.66 4.93
C ARG A 539 -36.10 1.96 4.44
N ALA A 540 -35.62 2.31 3.25
CA ALA A 540 -34.54 1.60 2.56
C ALA A 540 -33.79 2.50 1.59
N VAL A 541 -32.63 2.04 1.15
CA VAL A 541 -31.92 2.51 -0.04
C VAL A 541 -32.06 1.45 -1.11
N GLU A 542 -32.80 1.77 -2.16
CA GLU A 542 -33.05 0.88 -3.28
C GLU A 542 -32.08 1.19 -4.40
N VAL A 543 -31.31 0.21 -4.84
CA VAL A 543 -30.35 0.33 -5.95
C VAL A 543 -30.81 -0.57 -7.07
N THR A 544 -31.33 0.04 -8.12
CA THR A 544 -31.84 -0.65 -9.31
C THR A 544 -30.75 -0.73 -10.37
N LEU A 545 -30.26 -1.94 -10.60
CA LEU A 545 -29.32 -2.25 -11.67
C LEU A 545 -30.07 -2.50 -12.98
N PRO A 546 -29.61 -1.92 -14.11
CA PRO A 546 -30.27 -2.09 -15.40
C PRO A 546 -30.14 -3.53 -15.90
N LYS A 547 -31.05 -3.91 -16.81
CA LYS A 547 -31.05 -5.24 -17.42
C LYS A 547 -29.72 -5.51 -18.14
N ARG A 548 -29.06 -6.59 -17.75
CA ARG A 548 -27.80 -7.06 -18.35
C ARG A 548 -27.81 -8.58 -18.49
N THR A 549 -27.07 -9.08 -19.46
CA THR A 549 -26.94 -10.52 -19.75
C THR A 549 -26.47 -11.34 -18.55
N HIS A 550 -25.74 -10.71 -17.63
CA HIS A 550 -25.16 -11.38 -16.45
C HIS A 550 -26.01 -11.26 -15.17
N ASN A 551 -27.10 -10.46 -15.15
CA ASN A 551 -27.98 -10.34 -13.99
C ASN A 551 -28.53 -11.68 -13.47
N PRO A 552 -28.86 -12.69 -14.32
CA PRO A 552 -29.32 -13.98 -13.83
C PRO A 552 -28.34 -14.67 -12.87
N PHE A 553 -27.02 -14.45 -13.02
CA PHE A 553 -26.01 -15.01 -12.10
C PHE A 553 -26.04 -14.32 -10.73
N LEU A 554 -26.30 -13.00 -10.69
CA LEU A 554 -26.49 -12.26 -9.43
C LEU A 554 -27.76 -12.70 -8.71
N ILE A 555 -28.83 -12.90 -9.46
CA ILE A 555 -30.11 -13.38 -8.91
C ILE A 555 -29.95 -14.81 -8.38
N ALA A 556 -29.30 -15.70 -9.13
CA ALA A 556 -29.00 -17.06 -8.69
C ALA A 556 -28.11 -17.13 -7.45
N ALA A 557 -27.25 -16.12 -7.26
CA ALA A 557 -26.40 -15.96 -6.08
C ALA A 557 -27.08 -15.19 -4.93
N ASP A 558 -28.39 -14.95 -5.03
CA ASP A 558 -29.24 -14.31 -4.03
C ASP A 558 -28.86 -12.85 -3.66
N PHE A 559 -28.28 -12.10 -4.58
CA PHE A 559 -27.95 -10.68 -4.31
C PHE A 559 -29.18 -9.80 -4.11
N GLY A 560 -30.36 -10.14 -4.64
CA GLY A 560 -31.62 -9.44 -4.46
C GLY A 560 -32.51 -10.00 -3.36
N GLY A 561 -32.10 -11.09 -2.68
CA GLY A 561 -33.02 -11.87 -1.84
C GLY A 561 -33.33 -11.24 -0.48
N GLN A 562 -32.37 -10.60 0.18
CA GLN A 562 -32.57 -10.06 1.52
C GLN A 562 -32.02 -8.66 1.69
N PRO A 563 -32.79 -7.76 2.40
CA PRO A 563 -32.30 -6.44 2.76
C PRO A 563 -31.02 -6.51 3.62
N THR A 564 -30.00 -5.73 3.28
CA THR A 564 -28.76 -5.67 4.04
C THR A 564 -28.74 -4.39 4.88
N PRO A 565 -28.90 -4.44 6.21
CA PRO A 565 -28.77 -3.26 7.07
C PRO A 565 -27.35 -2.72 7.02
N VAL A 566 -27.15 -1.46 6.60
CA VAL A 566 -25.82 -0.85 6.46
C VAL A 566 -25.53 0.02 7.68
N PRO A 567 -24.55 -0.33 8.54
CA PRO A 567 -24.29 0.38 9.80
C PRO A 567 -23.97 1.87 9.61
N TRP A 568 -23.17 2.22 8.61
CA TRP A 568 -22.82 3.63 8.34
C TRP A 568 -23.90 4.44 7.63
N TRP A 569 -25.06 3.84 7.35
CA TRP A 569 -26.30 4.50 6.96
C TRP A 569 -27.29 4.58 8.11
N GLY A 570 -26.83 4.43 9.36
CA GLY A 570 -27.70 4.37 10.52
C GLY A 570 -28.54 3.10 10.59
N GLY A 571 -28.10 2.02 9.99
CA GLY A 571 -28.80 0.73 9.93
C GLY A 571 -29.86 0.65 8.82
N ARG A 572 -30.03 1.68 7.98
CA ARG A 572 -30.96 1.64 6.86
C ARG A 572 -30.59 0.53 5.87
N PRO A 573 -31.53 -0.34 5.48
CA PRO A 573 -31.24 -1.48 4.64
C PRO A 573 -31.01 -1.08 3.18
N LEU A 574 -30.03 -1.75 2.54
CA LEU A 574 -29.84 -1.79 1.10
C LEU A 574 -30.77 -2.83 0.50
N LEU A 575 -31.46 -2.46 -0.56
CA LEU A 575 -32.21 -3.36 -1.46
C LEU A 575 -31.57 -3.32 -2.84
N LEU A 576 -31.13 -4.46 -3.35
CA LEU A 576 -30.61 -4.60 -4.71
C LEU A 576 -31.73 -5.11 -5.63
N LEU A 577 -32.07 -4.32 -6.63
CA LEU A 577 -33.12 -4.60 -7.60
C LEU A 577 -32.50 -4.81 -8.99
N PHE A 578 -33.05 -5.75 -9.76
CA PHE A 578 -32.60 -6.08 -11.10
C PHE A 578 -33.75 -5.88 -12.08
N SER A 579 -33.63 -4.87 -12.96
CA SER A 579 -34.64 -4.57 -13.99
C SER A 579 -34.53 -5.51 -15.19
#